data_b7430d2f79235ea843de7b2a86fd2ad3
#
_entry.id   b7430d2f79235ea843de7b2a86fd2ad3
#
_cell.length_a   1.000
_cell.length_b   1.000
_cell.length_c   1.000
_cell.angle_alpha   90.00
_cell.angle_beta   90.00
_cell.angle_gamma   90.00
#
_symmetry.space_group_name_H-M   'P 1'
#
loop_
_entity.id
_entity.type
_entity.pdbx_description
1 polymer ?
#
loop_
_entity_poly.entity_id
_entity_poly.type
_entity_poly.pdbx_seq_one_letter_code
_entity_poly.pdbx_strand_id
1 'polypeptide(L)'
;CSAHPLVLEAAIRYASANQTPLLIEATSNQVDQFGGYTGMTPADFRGFVCQLADSLNFPQDALILGGDHLGPNRWQNLPAAQAMANADDLIKSYVAAGFKKIHLDCSMSCQDDPIPLTDDIVAERAARLAKVAE
;
A
#
# COMPACT_ATOMS: atom_id res chain seq x y z
N CYS A 1 -2.61 8.50 -4.67
CA CYS A 1 -2.77 7.05 -4.92
C CYS A 1 -3.94 6.80 -5.86
N SER A 2 -3.79 5.93 -6.83
CA SER A 2 -4.88 5.53 -7.72
C SER A 2 -4.67 4.13 -8.28
N ALA A 3 -5.75 3.37 -8.38
CA ALA A 3 -5.80 2.10 -9.10
C ALA A 3 -6.62 2.20 -10.40
N HIS A 4 -7.03 3.40 -10.79
CA HIS A 4 -7.84 3.60 -11.99
C HIS A 4 -6.97 3.56 -13.26
N PRO A 5 -7.29 2.72 -14.26
CA PRO A 5 -6.47 2.51 -15.46
C PRO A 5 -6.08 3.81 -16.18
N LEU A 6 -7.04 4.71 -16.41
CA LEU A 6 -6.77 5.95 -17.13
C LEU A 6 -5.85 6.90 -16.37
N VAL A 7 -5.93 6.92 -15.02
CA VAL A 7 -5.04 7.74 -14.18
C VAL A 7 -3.61 7.19 -14.24
N LEU A 8 -3.47 5.87 -14.15
CA LEU A 8 -2.17 5.20 -14.25
C LEU A 8 -1.57 5.39 -15.64
N GLU A 9 -2.36 5.24 -16.71
CA GLU A 9 -1.92 5.49 -18.08
C GLU A 9 -1.42 6.94 -18.26
N ALA A 10 -2.19 7.92 -17.77
CA ALA A 10 -1.78 9.33 -17.86
C ALA A 10 -0.47 9.59 -17.11
N ALA A 11 -0.30 9.02 -15.92
CA ALA A 11 0.94 9.14 -15.14
C ALA A 11 2.14 8.50 -15.86
N ILE A 12 1.97 7.30 -16.43
CA ILE A 12 3.03 6.61 -17.19
C ILE A 12 3.41 7.43 -18.44
N ARG A 13 2.43 7.92 -19.20
CA ARG A 13 2.70 8.75 -20.39
C ARG A 13 3.44 10.03 -20.03
N TYR A 14 3.05 10.69 -18.93
CA TYR A 14 3.74 11.88 -18.44
C TYR A 14 5.19 11.59 -18.05
N ALA A 15 5.44 10.55 -17.26
CA ALA A 15 6.77 10.15 -16.84
C ALA A 15 7.65 9.77 -18.05
N SER A 16 7.09 9.05 -19.01
CA SER A 16 7.77 8.70 -20.26
C SER A 16 8.20 9.93 -21.06
N ALA A 17 7.30 10.90 -21.24
CA ALA A 17 7.58 12.13 -21.98
C ALA A 17 8.68 13.00 -21.31
N ASN A 18 8.78 12.95 -19.99
CA ASN A 18 9.75 13.70 -19.19
C ASN A 18 11.00 12.89 -18.82
N GLN A 19 11.08 11.63 -19.20
CA GLN A 19 12.20 10.72 -18.87
C GLN A 19 12.51 10.67 -17.36
N THR A 20 11.44 10.59 -16.54
CA THR A 20 11.54 10.55 -15.07
C THR A 20 11.09 9.20 -14.53
N PRO A 21 11.64 8.74 -13.40
CA PRO A 21 11.06 7.64 -12.65
C PRO A 21 9.61 7.95 -12.24
N LEU A 22 8.80 6.92 -12.07
CA LEU A 22 7.40 7.04 -11.69
C LEU A 22 7.10 6.22 -10.44
N LEU A 23 6.61 6.89 -9.39
CA LEU A 23 6.03 6.23 -8.23
C LEU A 23 4.52 6.05 -8.44
N ILE A 24 4.07 4.80 -8.37
CA ILE A 24 2.64 4.44 -8.36
C ILE A 24 2.33 3.80 -7.02
N GLU A 25 1.31 4.32 -6.35
CA GLU A 25 0.93 3.89 -5.01
C GLU A 25 -0.54 3.44 -4.95
N ALA A 26 -0.79 2.41 -4.13
CA ALA A 26 -2.12 1.98 -3.74
C ALA A 26 -2.26 2.06 -2.21
N THR A 27 -3.47 2.42 -1.75
CA THR A 27 -3.81 2.37 -0.32
C THR A 27 -4.29 0.97 0.08
N SER A 28 -4.26 0.67 1.38
CA SER A 28 -4.82 -0.59 1.91
C SER A 28 -6.31 -0.79 1.60
N ASN A 29 -7.07 0.29 1.41
CA ASN A 29 -8.47 0.16 1.00
C ASN A 29 -8.63 -0.25 -0.47
N GLN A 30 -7.69 0.17 -1.31
CA GLN A 30 -7.69 -0.16 -2.74
C GLN A 30 -7.23 -1.58 -3.00
N VAL A 31 -6.12 -1.97 -2.34
CA VAL A 31 -5.39 -3.22 -2.58
C VAL A 31 -4.95 -3.77 -1.23
N ASP A 32 -5.40 -4.95 -0.88
CA ASP A 32 -4.97 -5.66 0.33
C ASP A 32 -4.86 -7.18 0.06
N GLN A 33 -4.44 -7.95 1.05
CA GLN A 33 -4.31 -9.40 0.93
C GLN A 33 -5.64 -10.12 0.62
N PHE A 34 -6.77 -9.46 0.80
CA PHE A 34 -8.11 -9.97 0.50
C PHE A 34 -8.70 -9.37 -0.79
N GLY A 35 -7.96 -8.48 -1.47
CA GLY A 35 -8.35 -7.85 -2.72
C GLY A 35 -8.76 -6.38 -2.62
N GLY A 36 -8.97 -5.84 -1.44
CA GLY A 36 -9.47 -4.47 -1.27
C GLY A 36 -10.79 -4.20 -2.03
N TYR A 37 -11.12 -2.94 -2.31
CA TYR A 37 -12.30 -2.64 -3.12
C TYR A 37 -12.06 -2.82 -4.63
N THR A 38 -10.81 -2.94 -5.07
CA THR A 38 -10.48 -3.18 -6.49
C THR A 38 -10.57 -4.65 -6.88
N GLY A 39 -10.61 -5.57 -5.92
CA GLY A 39 -10.49 -7.00 -6.12
C GLY A 39 -9.06 -7.47 -6.36
N MET A 40 -8.06 -6.62 -6.21
CA MET A 40 -6.64 -6.94 -6.46
C MET A 40 -5.87 -7.11 -5.16
N THR A 41 -5.11 -8.21 -5.07
CA THR A 41 -4.02 -8.35 -4.10
C THR A 41 -2.82 -7.49 -4.52
N PRO A 42 -1.82 -7.24 -3.64
CA PRO A 42 -0.61 -6.52 -4.04
C PRO A 42 0.11 -7.13 -5.24
N ALA A 43 0.12 -8.46 -5.35
CA ALA A 43 0.70 -9.15 -6.50
C ALA A 43 -0.10 -8.88 -7.80
N ASP A 44 -1.44 -8.90 -7.72
CA ASP A 44 -2.31 -8.61 -8.87
C ASP A 44 -2.15 -7.16 -9.33
N PHE A 45 -2.12 -6.21 -8.38
CA PHE A 45 -1.93 -4.80 -8.68
C PHE A 45 -0.57 -4.54 -9.34
N ARG A 46 0.51 -5.17 -8.83
CA ARG A 46 1.82 -5.12 -9.49
C ARG A 46 1.74 -5.63 -10.92
N GLY A 47 1.15 -6.81 -11.12
CA GLY A 47 0.99 -7.40 -12.46
C GLY A 47 0.23 -6.47 -13.40
N PHE A 48 -0.86 -5.88 -12.93
CA PHE A 48 -1.66 -4.92 -13.68
C PHE A 48 -0.86 -3.68 -14.09
N VAL A 49 -0.14 -3.06 -13.15
CA VAL A 49 0.68 -1.86 -13.42
C VAL A 49 1.83 -2.18 -14.37
N CYS A 50 2.52 -3.32 -14.18
CA CYS A 50 3.61 -3.75 -15.05
C CYS A 50 3.12 -4.00 -16.49
N GLN A 51 1.99 -4.67 -16.66
CA GLN A 51 1.38 -4.89 -17.99
C GLN A 51 1.02 -3.57 -18.69
N LEU A 52 0.48 -2.62 -17.93
CA LEU A 52 0.18 -1.29 -18.46
C LEU A 52 1.45 -0.54 -18.86
N ALA A 53 2.51 -0.58 -18.04
CA ALA A 53 3.80 0.01 -18.35
C ALA A 53 4.41 -0.59 -19.62
N ASP A 54 4.40 -1.92 -19.75
CA ASP A 54 4.90 -2.63 -20.93
C ASP A 54 4.13 -2.23 -22.20
N SER A 55 2.80 -2.12 -22.12
CA SER A 55 1.98 -1.71 -23.26
C SER A 55 2.27 -0.29 -23.76
N LEU A 56 2.83 0.55 -22.89
CA LEU A 56 3.22 1.93 -23.16
C LEU A 56 4.73 2.09 -23.41
N ASN A 57 5.49 0.99 -23.46
CA ASN A 57 6.95 0.97 -23.59
C ASN A 57 7.66 1.77 -22.49
N PHE A 58 7.11 1.80 -21.26
CA PHE A 58 7.74 2.43 -20.10
C PHE A 58 8.69 1.45 -19.41
N PRO A 59 9.95 1.83 -19.15
CA PRO A 59 10.93 0.92 -18.57
C PRO A 59 10.57 0.53 -17.14
N GLN A 60 10.57 -0.78 -16.85
CA GLN A 60 10.17 -1.31 -15.54
C GLN A 60 11.12 -0.93 -14.40
N ASP A 61 12.38 -0.68 -14.70
CA ASP A 61 13.38 -0.22 -13.72
C ASP A 61 13.17 1.25 -13.29
N ALA A 62 12.43 2.03 -14.10
CA ALA A 62 11.99 3.38 -13.76
C ALA A 62 10.65 3.40 -12.99
N LEU A 63 9.99 2.23 -12.83
CA LEU A 63 8.73 2.11 -12.10
C LEU A 63 9.00 1.76 -10.63
N ILE A 64 8.48 2.58 -9.72
CA ILE A 64 8.53 2.36 -8.28
C ILE A 64 7.10 2.10 -7.81
N LEU A 65 6.86 0.95 -7.18
CA LEU A 65 5.57 0.66 -6.55
C LEU A 65 5.60 0.99 -5.06
N GLY A 66 4.57 1.65 -4.58
CA GLY A 66 4.40 2.05 -3.19
C GLY A 66 3.06 1.62 -2.59
N GLY A 67 3.10 1.29 -1.31
CA GLY A 67 1.93 1.18 -0.48
C GLY A 67 1.76 2.46 0.35
N ASP A 68 0.56 3.00 0.39
CA ASP A 68 0.25 4.24 1.08
C ASP A 68 -0.80 4.03 2.15
N HIS A 69 -0.59 4.63 3.34
CA HIS A 69 -1.43 4.46 4.53
C HIS A 69 -1.63 2.98 4.89
N LEU A 70 -0.53 2.19 4.89
CA LEU A 70 -0.56 0.78 5.28
C LEU A 70 -0.54 0.66 6.81
N GLY A 71 -1.54 -0.03 7.35
CA GLY A 71 -1.67 -0.19 8.79
C GLY A 71 -3.00 -0.84 9.17
N PRO A 72 -3.40 -0.78 10.47
CA PRO A 72 -4.61 -1.42 10.97
C PRO A 72 -5.91 -0.70 10.55
N ASN A 73 -5.83 0.50 10.00
CA ASN A 73 -6.97 1.38 9.73
C ASN A 73 -8.09 0.71 8.90
N ARG A 74 -7.73 -0.15 7.94
CA ARG A 74 -8.69 -0.91 7.12
C ARG A 74 -9.61 -1.79 7.99
N TRP A 75 -9.13 -2.19 9.17
CA TRP A 75 -9.82 -3.09 10.13
C TRP A 75 -10.09 -2.40 11.48
N GLN A 76 -10.23 -1.07 11.51
CA GLN A 76 -10.45 -0.29 12.74
C GLN A 76 -11.72 -0.70 13.54
N ASN A 77 -12.66 -1.39 12.91
CA ASN A 77 -13.84 -1.95 13.54
C ASN A 77 -13.59 -3.28 14.28
N LEU A 78 -12.37 -3.79 14.25
CA LEU A 78 -11.95 -4.98 14.99
C LEU A 78 -11.13 -4.59 16.21
N PRO A 79 -11.01 -5.49 17.22
CA PRO A 79 -10.06 -5.30 18.30
C PRO A 79 -8.63 -5.09 17.79
N ALA A 80 -7.85 -4.26 18.46
CA ALA A 80 -6.51 -3.85 18.04
C ALA A 80 -5.59 -5.04 17.72
N ALA A 81 -5.65 -6.11 18.52
CA ALA A 81 -4.85 -7.31 18.29
C ALA A 81 -5.15 -7.95 16.93
N GLN A 82 -6.41 -8.02 16.52
CA GLN A 82 -6.83 -8.59 15.24
C GLN A 82 -6.52 -7.64 14.08
N ALA A 83 -6.78 -6.35 14.25
CA ALA A 83 -6.47 -5.34 13.25
C ALA A 83 -4.97 -5.29 12.94
N MET A 84 -4.13 -5.39 13.97
CA MET A 84 -2.67 -5.44 13.82
C MET A 84 -2.17 -6.74 13.19
N ALA A 85 -2.80 -7.89 13.47
CA ALA A 85 -2.46 -9.13 12.79
C ALA A 85 -2.74 -9.05 11.29
N ASN A 86 -3.88 -8.48 10.89
CA ASN A 86 -4.20 -8.21 9.49
C ASN A 86 -3.22 -7.20 8.87
N ALA A 87 -2.79 -6.20 9.63
CA ALA A 87 -1.80 -5.22 9.15
C ALA A 87 -0.42 -5.85 8.93
N ASP A 88 0.02 -6.78 9.78
CA ASP A 88 1.26 -7.55 9.57
C ASP A 88 1.21 -8.32 8.24
N ASP A 89 0.10 -9.00 7.97
CA ASP A 89 -0.08 -9.77 6.73
C ASP A 89 -0.20 -8.87 5.50
N LEU A 90 -0.80 -7.69 5.65
CA LEU A 90 -0.82 -6.66 4.62
C LEU A 90 0.59 -6.25 4.23
N ILE A 91 1.42 -5.86 5.21
CA ILE A 91 2.81 -5.43 4.96
C ILE A 91 3.60 -6.54 4.28
N LYS A 92 3.54 -7.78 4.80
CA LYS A 92 4.20 -8.94 4.19
C LYS A 92 3.81 -9.11 2.72
N SER A 93 2.51 -8.98 2.41
CA SER A 93 2.03 -9.16 1.03
C SER A 93 2.52 -8.07 0.08
N TYR A 94 2.63 -6.82 0.55
CA TYR A 94 3.21 -5.73 -0.24
C TYR A 94 4.70 -5.93 -0.48
N VAL A 95 5.46 -6.26 0.56
CA VAL A 95 6.91 -6.53 0.44
C VAL A 95 7.17 -7.73 -0.47
N ALA A 96 6.45 -8.84 -0.27
CA ALA A 96 6.57 -10.03 -1.12
C ALA A 96 6.22 -9.76 -2.58
N ALA A 97 5.28 -8.85 -2.85
CA ALA A 97 4.96 -8.42 -4.20
C ALA A 97 6.00 -7.46 -4.81
N GLY A 98 7.03 -7.05 -4.06
CA GLY A 98 8.14 -6.23 -4.55
C GLY A 98 7.88 -4.72 -4.53
N PHE A 99 6.96 -4.26 -3.69
CA PHE A 99 6.78 -2.83 -3.44
C PHE A 99 8.00 -2.27 -2.72
N LYS A 100 8.46 -1.09 -3.12
CA LYS A 100 9.70 -0.47 -2.64
C LYS A 100 9.48 0.67 -1.64
N LYS A 101 8.34 1.34 -1.71
CA LYS A 101 7.94 2.37 -0.75
C LYS A 101 6.81 1.81 0.10
N ILE A 102 6.99 1.84 1.42
CA ILE A 102 5.98 1.42 2.40
C ILE A 102 5.72 2.59 3.33
N HIS A 103 4.55 3.20 3.21
CA HIS A 103 4.10 4.25 4.13
C HIS A 103 3.21 3.62 5.20
N LEU A 104 3.68 3.62 6.44
CA LEU A 104 2.98 3.08 7.58
C LEU A 104 2.07 4.15 8.19
N ASP A 105 0.82 3.77 8.47
CA ASP A 105 -0.14 4.63 9.17
C ASP A 105 -0.85 3.84 10.27
N CYS A 106 -0.57 4.22 11.52
CA CYS A 106 -1.17 3.65 12.72
C CYS A 106 -1.95 4.71 13.52
N SER A 107 -2.34 5.82 12.89
CA SER A 107 -2.92 6.99 13.56
C SER A 107 -4.38 6.83 13.97
N MET A 108 -5.09 5.81 13.50
CA MET A 108 -6.51 5.60 13.78
C MET A 108 -6.73 4.54 14.86
N SER A 109 -7.69 4.83 15.78
CA SER A 109 -8.07 3.90 16.83
C SER A 109 -8.79 2.67 16.29
N CYS A 110 -8.48 1.51 16.83
CA CYS A 110 -9.25 0.29 16.68
C CYS A 110 -10.41 0.22 17.69
N GLN A 111 -11.21 -0.83 17.62
CA GLN A 111 -12.47 -0.95 18.40
C GLN A 111 -12.27 -0.81 19.91
N ASP A 112 -11.19 -1.36 20.46
CA ASP A 112 -10.89 -1.42 21.89
C ASP A 112 -9.79 -0.46 22.33
N ASP A 113 -9.41 0.48 21.48
CA ASP A 113 -8.41 1.50 21.80
C ASP A 113 -8.97 2.65 22.63
N PRO A 114 -8.11 3.36 23.38
CA PRO A 114 -8.48 4.62 23.99
C PRO A 114 -8.79 5.70 22.95
N ILE A 115 -9.70 6.61 23.28
CA ILE A 115 -10.01 7.77 22.46
C ILE A 115 -9.76 9.05 23.29
N PRO A 116 -8.80 9.90 22.91
CA PRO A 116 -7.91 9.81 21.72
C PRO A 116 -6.85 8.71 21.84
N LEU A 117 -6.38 8.21 20.70
CA LEU A 117 -5.24 7.29 20.63
C LEU A 117 -3.98 8.03 21.09
N THR A 118 -3.14 7.35 21.88
CA THR A 118 -1.91 7.97 22.38
C THR A 118 -0.76 7.80 21.40
N ASP A 119 0.19 8.75 21.41
CA ASP A 119 1.37 8.72 20.56
C ASP A 119 2.23 7.45 20.79
N ASP A 120 2.29 6.96 22.03
CA ASP A 120 3.01 5.74 22.39
C ASP A 120 2.44 4.51 21.67
N ILE A 121 1.11 4.38 21.62
CA ILE A 121 0.43 3.28 20.90
C ILE A 121 0.70 3.37 19.40
N VAL A 122 0.63 4.59 18.83
CA VAL A 122 0.94 4.82 17.41
C VAL A 122 2.38 4.43 17.10
N ALA A 123 3.33 4.87 17.92
CA ALA A 123 4.75 4.59 17.75
C ALA A 123 5.07 3.09 17.89
N GLU A 124 4.49 2.40 18.88
CA GLU A 124 4.67 0.96 19.08
C GLU A 124 4.16 0.16 17.87
N ARG A 125 2.97 0.48 17.36
CA ARG A 125 2.40 -0.16 16.19
C ARG A 125 3.21 0.09 14.94
N ALA A 126 3.63 1.32 14.70
CA ALA A 126 4.48 1.67 13.56
C ALA A 126 5.82 0.94 13.63
N ALA A 127 6.45 0.88 14.80
CA ALA A 127 7.70 0.13 15.00
C ALA A 127 7.54 -1.37 14.74
N ARG A 128 6.41 -1.97 15.16
CA ARG A 128 6.08 -3.37 14.85
C ARG A 128 5.98 -3.60 13.35
N LEU A 129 5.21 -2.77 12.63
CA LEU A 129 5.01 -2.92 11.20
C LEU A 129 6.29 -2.63 10.39
N ALA A 130 7.14 -1.71 10.86
CA ALA A 130 8.45 -1.48 10.26
C ALA A 130 9.33 -2.73 10.29
N LYS A 131 9.36 -3.46 11.43
CA LYS A 131 10.08 -4.74 11.53
C LYS A 131 9.50 -5.84 10.64
N VAL A 132 8.22 -5.78 10.34
CA VAL A 132 7.59 -6.73 9.40
C VAL A 132 7.98 -6.42 7.95
N ALA A 133 8.26 -5.15 7.66
CA ALA A 133 8.66 -4.70 6.32
C ALA A 133 10.14 -4.97 5.98
N GLU A 134 11.01 -5.17 6.99
CA GLU A 134 12.45 -5.51 6.86
C GLU A 134 12.66 -6.96 6.41
#